data_3e7ef2b127422a31efcbfa3089d4fc29
#
_entry.id   3e7ef2b127422a31efcbfa3089d4fc29
#
_cell.length_a   1.000
_cell.length_b   1.000
_cell.length_c   1.000
_cell.angle_alpha   90.00
_cell.angle_beta   90.00
_cell.angle_gamma   90.00
#
_symmetry.space_group_name_H-M   'P 1'
#
loop_
_entity.id
_entity.type
_entity.pdbx_description
1 polymer ?
#
loop_
_entity_poly.entity_id
_entity_poly.type
_entity_poly.pdbx_seq_one_letter_code
_entity_poly.pdbx_strand_id
1 'polypeptide(L)'
;MDNNTEKDTDVILEVKDLKTYFKTGPHKVVKAVEGVNFSLRKGKVLGIIGESGSGKSVTARSILRIVESPGYIAGGEIRFKGQDILKLPEKEMKSIRGNEISMIFQDPTTSFNPYMTIGAQLAEAYNAHTPSGSEKAKQEIMRVLKLVGITNGEEVIKKYPCEFSAGFRQRIFIAMSMI
;
A
#
# COMPACT_ATOMS: atom_id res chain seq x y z
N MET A 1 15.07 -1.53 -37.46
CA MET A 1 15.43 -0.26 -36.88
C MET A 1 14.36 0.10 -35.88
N ASP A 2 14.60 -0.30 -34.75
CA ASP A 2 14.41 0.09 -33.37
C ASP A 2 13.04 0.62 -32.95
N ASN A 3 12.09 -0.33 -32.78
CA ASN A 3 10.84 -0.13 -32.04
C ASN A 3 10.97 -0.56 -30.55
N ASN A 4 12.18 -0.58 -30.00
CA ASN A 4 12.43 -1.15 -28.66
C ASN A 4 12.69 -0.12 -27.56
N THR A 5 12.82 1.18 -27.89
CA THR A 5 13.14 2.24 -26.93
C THR A 5 11.92 2.92 -26.32
N GLU A 6 10.73 2.85 -26.94
CA GLU A 6 9.50 3.41 -26.37
C GLU A 6 8.80 2.51 -25.33
N LYS A 7 9.20 1.23 -25.23
CA LYS A 7 8.55 0.26 -24.33
C LYS A 7 8.99 0.32 -22.88
N ASP A 8 10.11 0.95 -22.56
CA ASP A 8 10.71 0.89 -21.21
C ASP A 8 10.26 2.05 -20.30
N THR A 9 9.81 3.17 -20.87
CA THR A 9 9.41 4.36 -20.12
C THR A 9 8.01 4.25 -19.45
N ASP A 10 7.24 3.23 -19.80
CA ASP A 10 5.85 3.06 -19.35
C ASP A 10 5.70 2.09 -18.15
N VAL A 11 6.78 1.41 -17.76
CA VAL A 11 6.79 0.49 -16.61
C VAL A 11 6.96 1.30 -15.32
N ILE A 12 5.93 1.30 -14.45
CA ILE A 12 5.97 2.00 -13.18
C ILE A 12 6.48 1.12 -12.03
N LEU A 13 6.26 -0.19 -12.11
CA LEU A 13 6.73 -1.16 -11.12
C LEU A 13 7.29 -2.38 -11.85
N GLU A 14 8.51 -2.76 -11.50
CA GLU A 14 9.16 -3.98 -11.99
C GLU A 14 9.70 -4.78 -10.80
N VAL A 15 9.35 -6.06 -10.75
CA VAL A 15 9.81 -7.00 -9.74
C VAL A 15 10.61 -8.09 -10.42
N LYS A 16 11.86 -8.32 -9.98
CA LYS A 16 12.77 -9.32 -10.55
C LYS A 16 13.30 -10.24 -9.46
N ASP A 17 13.15 -11.55 -9.66
CA ASP A 17 13.67 -12.63 -8.82
C ASP A 17 13.40 -12.40 -7.32
N LEU A 18 12.21 -11.84 -6.98
CA LEU A 18 11.89 -11.51 -5.60
C LEU A 18 11.82 -12.75 -4.74
N LYS A 19 12.55 -12.72 -3.61
CA LYS A 19 12.58 -13.78 -2.61
C LYS A 19 12.25 -13.20 -1.24
N THR A 20 11.23 -13.75 -0.59
CA THR A 20 10.83 -13.36 0.77
C THR A 20 10.62 -14.58 1.62
N TYR A 21 11.37 -14.67 2.70
CA TYR A 21 11.45 -15.85 3.56
C TYR A 21 11.07 -15.53 4.99
N PHE A 22 10.64 -16.56 5.74
CA PHE A 22 10.32 -16.47 7.17
C PHE A 22 11.18 -17.47 7.94
N LYS A 23 11.89 -16.99 8.97
CA LYS A 23 12.62 -17.87 9.90
C LYS A 23 11.64 -18.50 10.88
N THR A 24 11.50 -19.82 10.84
CA THR A 24 10.58 -20.58 11.71
C THR A 24 11.32 -21.40 12.77
N GLY A 25 12.64 -21.28 12.85
CA GLY A 25 13.49 -21.95 13.83
C GLY A 25 14.98 -21.75 13.51
N PRO A 26 15.88 -22.28 14.34
CA PRO A 26 17.33 -22.06 14.20
C PRO A 26 17.92 -22.39 12.82
N HIS A 27 17.33 -23.40 12.14
CA HIS A 27 17.75 -23.85 10.80
C HIS A 27 16.58 -24.06 9.84
N LYS A 28 15.39 -23.51 10.17
CA LYS A 28 14.18 -23.67 9.34
C LYS A 28 13.77 -22.34 8.74
N VAL A 29 13.62 -22.33 7.43
CA VAL A 29 13.17 -21.18 6.65
C VAL A 29 12.01 -21.60 5.77
N VAL A 30 10.91 -20.87 5.83
CA VAL A 30 9.79 -20.98 4.89
C VAL A 30 10.01 -19.97 3.78
N LYS A 31 10.10 -20.44 2.55
CA LYS A 31 10.22 -19.62 1.34
C LYS A 31 8.84 -19.23 0.86
N ALA A 32 8.30 -18.14 1.38
CA ALA A 32 6.96 -17.69 1.05
C ALA A 32 6.85 -17.10 -0.35
N VAL A 33 7.91 -16.49 -0.83
CA VAL A 33 8.07 -15.99 -2.21
C VAL A 33 9.43 -16.45 -2.71
N GLU A 34 9.45 -17.13 -3.86
CA GLU A 34 10.68 -17.71 -4.45
C GLU A 34 10.75 -17.36 -5.93
N GLY A 35 11.57 -16.36 -6.28
CA GLY A 35 11.89 -16.03 -7.66
C GLY A 35 10.75 -15.41 -8.48
N VAL A 36 9.90 -14.60 -7.85
CA VAL A 36 8.73 -13.97 -8.53
C VAL A 36 9.17 -12.83 -9.41
N ASN A 37 8.62 -12.81 -10.64
CA ASN A 37 8.90 -11.79 -11.65
C ASN A 37 7.62 -11.26 -12.26
N PHE A 38 7.44 -9.94 -12.32
CA PHE A 38 6.36 -9.27 -13.05
C PHE A 38 6.66 -7.79 -13.24
N SER A 39 5.90 -7.15 -14.12
CA SER A 39 5.94 -5.70 -14.31
C SER A 39 4.54 -5.13 -14.40
N LEU A 40 4.36 -3.89 -13.93
CA LEU A 40 3.13 -3.13 -14.04
C LEU A 40 3.40 -1.85 -14.83
N ARG A 41 2.60 -1.61 -15.86
CA ARG A 41 2.66 -0.41 -16.68
C ARG A 41 1.70 0.65 -16.16
N LYS A 42 2.03 1.90 -16.38
CA LYS A 42 1.19 3.05 -16.05
C LYS A 42 -0.22 2.91 -16.63
N GLY A 43 -1.24 3.16 -15.82
CA GLY A 43 -2.65 3.07 -16.23
C GLY A 43 -3.16 1.65 -16.50
N LYS A 44 -2.38 0.61 -16.17
CA LYS A 44 -2.81 -0.79 -16.33
C LYS A 44 -3.08 -1.42 -14.97
N VAL A 45 -3.85 -2.51 -15.01
CA VAL A 45 -4.14 -3.36 -13.84
C VAL A 45 -3.46 -4.70 -14.03
N LEU A 46 -2.75 -5.17 -13.00
CA LEU A 46 -2.15 -6.50 -12.94
C LEU A 46 -2.89 -7.35 -11.92
N GLY A 47 -3.47 -8.46 -12.36
CA GLY A 47 -4.07 -9.47 -11.49
C GLY A 47 -3.05 -10.54 -11.09
N ILE A 48 -2.87 -10.77 -9.78
CA ILE A 48 -2.04 -11.87 -9.26
C ILE A 48 -2.98 -12.93 -8.69
N ILE A 49 -2.99 -14.11 -9.33
CA ILE A 49 -3.89 -15.23 -9.00
C ILE A 49 -3.06 -16.37 -8.43
N GLY A 50 -3.63 -17.12 -7.52
CA GLY A 50 -3.01 -18.30 -6.90
C GLY A 50 -3.81 -18.79 -5.70
N GLU A 51 -3.50 -19.95 -5.20
CA GLU A 51 -4.14 -20.57 -4.06
C GLU A 51 -3.88 -19.82 -2.74
N SER A 52 -4.65 -20.13 -1.69
CA SER A 52 -4.37 -19.61 -0.36
C SER A 52 -2.97 -20.07 0.09
N GLY A 53 -2.19 -19.15 0.66
CA GLY A 53 -0.80 -19.44 1.07
C GLY A 53 0.25 -19.38 -0.04
N SER A 54 -0.11 -19.10 -1.29
CA SER A 54 0.86 -19.03 -2.42
C SER A 54 1.77 -17.80 -2.42
N GLY A 55 1.76 -16.96 -1.38
CA GLY A 55 2.67 -15.82 -1.24
C GLY A 55 2.18 -14.48 -1.82
N LYS A 56 0.95 -14.39 -2.37
CA LYS A 56 0.41 -13.15 -2.97
C LYS A 56 0.49 -11.93 -2.04
N SER A 57 -0.03 -12.07 -0.83
CA SER A 57 -0.02 -10.98 0.16
C SER A 57 1.39 -10.66 0.66
N VAL A 58 2.26 -11.69 0.74
CA VAL A 58 3.67 -11.49 1.08
C VAL A 58 4.39 -10.72 -0.02
N THR A 59 4.12 -11.04 -1.29
CA THR A 59 4.66 -10.29 -2.43
C THR A 59 4.27 -8.80 -2.37
N ALA A 60 2.98 -8.50 -2.13
CA ALA A 60 2.52 -7.11 -1.99
C ALA A 60 3.19 -6.38 -0.81
N ARG A 61 3.30 -7.05 0.37
CA ARG A 61 4.00 -6.49 1.53
C ARG A 61 5.50 -6.29 1.26
N SER A 62 6.11 -7.15 0.46
CA SER A 62 7.52 -7.03 0.09
C SER A 62 7.79 -5.79 -0.76
N ILE A 63 6.88 -5.43 -1.66
CA ILE A 63 6.98 -4.20 -2.46
C ILE A 63 7.07 -2.96 -1.55
N LEU A 64 6.25 -2.90 -0.51
CA LEU A 64 6.25 -1.81 0.45
C LEU A 64 7.29 -1.96 1.56
N ARG A 65 8.07 -3.05 1.60
CA ARG A 65 9.03 -3.37 2.67
C ARG A 65 8.38 -3.36 4.06
N ILE A 66 7.14 -3.88 4.17
CA ILE A 66 6.37 -4.03 5.42
C ILE A 66 6.19 -5.50 5.80
N VAL A 67 7.13 -6.34 5.42
CA VAL A 67 7.17 -7.74 5.85
C VAL A 67 7.53 -7.78 7.32
N GLU A 68 6.61 -8.33 8.13
CA GLU A 68 6.79 -8.40 9.58
C GLU A 68 7.78 -9.50 9.98
N SER A 69 8.56 -9.25 11.03
CA SER A 69 9.43 -10.27 11.65
C SER A 69 8.58 -11.50 12.05
N PRO A 70 9.10 -12.71 11.83
CA PRO A 70 10.45 -13.11 11.44
C PRO A 70 10.71 -13.17 9.92
N GLY A 71 9.86 -12.50 9.11
CA GLY A 71 10.00 -12.43 7.67
C GLY A 71 11.06 -11.40 7.25
N TYR A 72 11.69 -11.66 6.10
CA TYR A 72 12.68 -10.76 5.50
C TYR A 72 12.76 -10.96 3.99
N ILE A 73 13.15 -9.93 3.27
CA ILE A 73 13.43 -10.00 1.83
C ILE A 73 14.82 -10.61 1.68
N ALA A 74 14.90 -11.81 1.12
CA ALA A 74 16.12 -12.58 0.98
C ALA A 74 16.89 -12.26 -0.29
N GLY A 75 16.23 -11.67 -1.32
CA GLY A 75 16.86 -11.31 -2.58
C GLY A 75 15.87 -10.79 -3.60
N GLY A 76 16.41 -10.44 -4.76
CA GLY A 76 15.67 -9.88 -5.87
C GLY A 76 15.81 -8.36 -5.95
N GLU A 77 15.08 -7.78 -6.88
CA GLU A 77 15.06 -6.36 -7.15
C GLU A 77 13.61 -5.89 -7.31
N ILE A 78 13.29 -4.72 -6.76
CA ILE A 78 12.00 -4.06 -6.95
C ILE A 78 12.27 -2.64 -7.42
N ARG A 79 11.95 -2.36 -8.69
CA ARG A 79 12.07 -1.03 -9.26
C ARG A 79 10.73 -0.33 -9.31
N PHE A 80 10.65 0.83 -8.70
CA PHE A 80 9.51 1.73 -8.81
C PHE A 80 9.95 3.01 -9.54
N LYS A 81 9.29 3.32 -10.66
CA LYS A 81 9.68 4.42 -11.56
C LYS A 81 11.19 4.40 -11.92
N GLY A 82 11.73 3.20 -12.16
CA GLY A 82 13.13 2.97 -12.50
C GLY A 82 14.11 2.90 -11.32
N GLN A 83 13.71 3.29 -10.10
CA GLN A 83 14.56 3.27 -8.91
C GLN A 83 14.38 1.98 -8.12
N ASP A 84 15.47 1.31 -7.73
CA ASP A 84 15.43 0.12 -6.87
C ASP A 84 15.09 0.51 -5.42
N ILE A 85 13.82 0.27 -5.06
CA ILE A 85 13.29 0.66 -3.74
C ILE A 85 13.77 -0.25 -2.60
N LEU A 86 14.37 -1.41 -2.88
CA LEU A 86 14.97 -2.25 -1.85
C LEU A 86 16.25 -1.63 -1.26
N LYS A 87 16.95 -0.81 -2.05
CA LYS A 87 18.21 -0.15 -1.66
C LYS A 87 18.00 1.22 -1.01
N LEU A 88 16.78 1.74 -1.04
CA LEU A 88 16.50 3.06 -0.46
C LEU A 88 16.65 3.08 1.06
N PRO A 89 17.19 4.15 1.63
CA PRO A 89 17.13 4.37 3.06
C PRO A 89 15.68 4.51 3.53
N GLU A 90 15.40 4.17 4.78
CA GLU A 90 14.03 4.14 5.32
C GLU A 90 13.33 5.51 5.24
N LYS A 91 14.09 6.60 5.34
CA LYS A 91 13.56 7.97 5.17
C LYS A 91 12.93 8.19 3.79
N GLU A 92 13.58 7.71 2.72
CA GLU A 92 13.04 7.82 1.36
C GLU A 92 11.89 6.85 1.14
N MET A 93 11.97 5.63 1.72
CA MET A 93 10.87 4.68 1.64
C MET A 93 9.59 5.18 2.34
N LYS A 94 9.71 5.95 3.43
CA LYS A 94 8.58 6.62 4.08
C LYS A 94 7.87 7.62 3.17
N SER A 95 8.58 8.31 2.29
CA SER A 95 7.95 9.24 1.33
C SER A 95 7.23 8.53 0.18
N ILE A 96 7.55 7.25 -0.08
CA ILE A 96 6.88 6.42 -1.09
C ILE A 96 5.62 5.76 -0.52
N ARG A 97 5.73 5.20 0.70
CA ARG A 97 4.60 4.51 1.35
C ARG A 97 3.49 5.49 1.67
N GLY A 98 2.28 5.20 1.20
CA GLY A 98 1.08 6.02 1.39
C GLY A 98 0.95 7.16 0.38
N ASN A 99 2.04 7.74 -0.08
CA ASN A 99 2.02 8.85 -1.03
C ASN A 99 2.06 8.39 -2.50
N GLU A 100 2.97 7.47 -2.83
CA GLU A 100 3.14 7.00 -4.21
C GLU A 100 2.65 5.57 -4.41
N ILE A 101 2.77 4.73 -3.39
CA ILE A 101 2.27 3.36 -3.36
C ILE A 101 1.49 3.17 -2.06
N SER A 102 0.20 2.92 -2.19
CA SER A 102 -0.68 2.57 -1.06
C SER A 102 -1.05 1.09 -1.11
N MET A 103 -1.43 0.53 0.04
CA MET A 103 -1.90 -0.84 0.14
C MET A 103 -3.22 -0.90 0.92
N ILE A 104 -4.20 -1.59 0.36
CA ILE A 104 -5.45 -1.91 1.03
C ILE A 104 -5.36 -3.34 1.54
N PHE A 105 -5.46 -3.52 2.86
CA PHE A 105 -5.43 -4.83 3.50
C PHE A 105 -6.77 -5.55 3.35
N GLN A 106 -6.73 -6.88 3.41
CA GLN A 106 -7.92 -7.72 3.27
C GLN A 106 -8.91 -7.51 4.42
N ASP A 107 -8.44 -7.24 5.64
CA ASP A 107 -9.27 -6.91 6.80
C ASP A 107 -9.07 -5.43 7.18
N PRO A 108 -10.03 -4.56 6.84
CA PRO A 108 -9.97 -3.15 7.20
C PRO A 108 -10.28 -2.90 8.69
N THR A 109 -10.79 -3.91 9.42
CA THR A 109 -11.17 -3.72 10.83
C THR A 109 -9.97 -3.49 11.73
N THR A 110 -8.85 -4.12 11.42
CA THR A 110 -7.59 -3.99 12.16
C THR A 110 -6.76 -2.77 11.75
N SER A 111 -7.17 -2.07 10.67
CA SER A 111 -6.41 -0.95 10.10
C SER A 111 -6.71 0.39 10.76
N PHE A 112 -7.82 0.51 11.49
CA PHE A 112 -8.20 1.73 12.20
C PHE A 112 -7.86 1.68 13.68
N ASN A 113 -7.39 2.82 14.21
CA ASN A 113 -7.32 3.02 15.66
C ASN A 113 -8.75 3.20 16.22
N PRO A 114 -9.26 2.30 17.08
CA PRO A 114 -10.62 2.38 17.59
C PRO A 114 -10.87 3.58 18.50
N TYR A 115 -9.82 4.20 19.02
CA TYR A 115 -9.89 5.34 19.97
C TYR A 115 -9.77 6.70 19.28
N MET A 116 -9.64 6.74 17.97
CA MET A 116 -9.56 7.98 17.19
C MET A 116 -10.78 8.10 16.26
N THR A 117 -11.26 9.32 16.07
CA THR A 117 -12.31 9.56 15.07
C THR A 117 -11.78 9.31 13.66
N ILE A 118 -12.68 9.02 12.73
CA ILE A 118 -12.33 8.85 11.31
C ILE A 118 -11.63 10.08 10.76
N GLY A 119 -12.12 11.27 11.09
CA GLY A 119 -11.53 12.54 10.63
C GLY A 119 -10.11 12.75 11.13
N ALA A 120 -9.82 12.39 12.39
CA ALA A 120 -8.46 12.48 12.95
C ALA A 120 -7.48 11.57 12.20
N GLN A 121 -7.89 10.33 11.90
CA GLN A 121 -7.05 9.36 11.18
C GLN A 121 -6.81 9.75 9.71
N LEU A 122 -7.85 10.25 9.02
CA LEU A 122 -7.71 10.76 7.65
C LEU A 122 -6.82 12.01 7.60
N ALA A 123 -6.93 12.90 8.60
CA ALA A 123 -6.07 14.08 8.69
C ALA A 123 -4.61 13.71 9.00
N GLU A 124 -4.38 12.70 9.83
CA GLU A 124 -3.04 12.16 10.10
C GLU A 124 -2.40 11.61 8.82
N ALA A 125 -3.14 10.80 8.05
CA ALA A 125 -2.68 10.25 6.78
C ALA A 125 -2.30 11.37 5.78
N TYR A 126 -3.14 12.39 5.64
CA TYR A 126 -2.87 13.55 4.79
C TYR A 126 -1.62 14.32 5.22
N ASN A 127 -1.53 14.65 6.51
CA ASN A 127 -0.43 15.47 7.03
C ASN A 127 0.91 14.72 7.07
N ALA A 128 0.91 13.38 7.01
CA ALA A 128 2.13 12.59 6.93
C ALA A 128 2.98 12.91 5.69
N HIS A 129 2.33 13.33 4.60
CA HIS A 129 2.97 13.60 3.31
C HIS A 129 2.82 15.04 2.85
N THR A 130 1.79 15.72 3.28
CA THR A 130 1.47 17.09 2.86
C THR A 130 1.21 17.98 4.09
N PRO A 131 2.28 18.50 4.74
CA PRO A 131 2.12 19.43 5.84
C PRO A 131 1.46 20.72 5.32
N SER A 132 0.15 20.77 5.38
CA SER A 132 -0.66 21.93 4.98
C SER A 132 -1.71 22.20 6.06
N GLY A 133 -2.21 23.44 6.13
CA GLY A 133 -3.18 23.83 7.16
C GLY A 133 -4.44 22.95 7.14
N SER A 134 -5.11 22.88 8.28
CA SER A 134 -6.26 22.03 8.55
C SER A 134 -7.40 22.14 7.52
N GLU A 135 -7.57 23.31 6.91
CA GLU A 135 -8.62 23.55 5.92
C GLU A 135 -8.37 22.76 4.61
N LYS A 136 -7.13 22.74 4.12
CA LYS A 136 -6.78 21.95 2.92
C LYS A 136 -6.91 20.44 3.17
N ALA A 137 -6.50 19.98 4.35
CA ALA A 137 -6.70 18.60 4.76
C ALA A 137 -8.18 18.23 4.74
N LYS A 138 -9.04 19.08 5.31
CA LYS A 138 -10.47 18.85 5.34
C LYS A 138 -11.08 18.81 3.93
N GLN A 139 -10.70 19.71 3.05
CA GLN A 139 -11.20 19.74 1.67
C GLN A 139 -10.82 18.44 0.93
N GLU A 140 -9.59 17.98 1.07
CA GLU A 140 -9.13 16.74 0.45
C GLU A 140 -9.84 15.52 1.03
N ILE A 141 -10.00 15.44 2.35
CA ILE A 141 -10.77 14.39 3.01
C ILE A 141 -12.20 14.33 2.46
N MET A 142 -12.88 15.46 2.35
CA MET A 142 -14.25 15.50 1.79
C MET A 142 -14.26 15.03 0.33
N ARG A 143 -13.25 15.40 -0.45
CA ARG A 143 -13.11 14.98 -1.85
C ARG A 143 -13.01 13.47 -1.98
N VAL A 144 -12.10 12.83 -1.22
CA VAL A 144 -11.88 11.38 -1.32
C VAL A 144 -13.05 10.58 -0.73
N LEU A 145 -13.68 11.05 0.34
CA LEU A 145 -14.89 10.42 0.87
C LEU A 145 -16.02 10.42 -0.17
N LYS A 146 -16.21 11.50 -0.90
CA LYS A 146 -17.19 11.58 -1.98
C LYS A 146 -16.87 10.61 -3.12
N LEU A 147 -15.58 10.43 -3.48
CA LEU A 147 -15.15 9.48 -4.52
C LEU A 147 -15.50 8.03 -4.19
N VAL A 148 -15.47 7.65 -2.92
CA VAL A 148 -15.86 6.31 -2.47
C VAL A 148 -17.37 6.19 -2.14
N GLY A 149 -18.18 7.18 -2.54
CA GLY A 149 -19.64 7.17 -2.37
C GLY A 149 -20.12 7.50 -0.96
N ILE A 150 -19.31 8.23 -0.16
CA ILE A 150 -19.70 8.72 1.16
C ILE A 150 -20.06 10.22 1.02
N THR A 151 -21.35 10.52 0.95
CA THR A 151 -21.86 11.86 0.70
C THR A 151 -22.03 12.71 1.97
N ASN A 152 -22.19 12.08 3.12
CA ASN A 152 -22.33 12.71 4.43
C ASN A 152 -21.00 12.80 5.20
N GLY A 153 -19.93 13.16 4.52
CA GLY A 153 -18.55 13.17 5.06
C GLY A 153 -18.41 13.98 6.36
N GLU A 154 -19.09 15.13 6.47
CA GLU A 154 -19.04 15.98 7.68
C GLU A 154 -19.56 15.29 8.96
N GLU A 155 -20.47 14.34 8.84
CA GLU A 155 -20.91 13.50 9.96
C GLU A 155 -19.94 12.35 10.22
N VAL A 156 -19.47 11.72 9.14
CA VAL A 156 -18.59 10.53 9.19
C VAL A 156 -17.28 10.86 9.87
N ILE A 157 -16.67 12.01 9.60
CA ILE A 157 -15.37 12.38 10.21
C ILE A 157 -15.45 12.58 11.73
N LYS A 158 -16.63 12.82 12.30
CA LYS A 158 -16.82 13.00 13.76
C LYS A 158 -16.98 11.69 14.51
N LYS A 159 -17.24 10.60 13.81
CA LYS A 159 -17.55 9.28 14.36
C LYS A 159 -16.31 8.39 14.49
N TYR A 160 -16.46 7.35 15.30
CA TYR A 160 -15.42 6.35 15.54
C TYR A 160 -15.60 5.13 14.63
N PRO A 161 -14.53 4.36 14.37
CA PRO A 161 -14.61 3.18 13.48
C PRO A 161 -15.68 2.16 13.90
N CYS A 162 -15.90 1.97 15.20
CA CYS A 162 -16.86 1.01 15.74
C CYS A 162 -18.33 1.33 15.39
N GLU A 163 -18.64 2.56 15.00
CA GLU A 163 -19.99 2.99 14.61
C GLU A 163 -20.35 2.60 13.18
N PHE A 164 -19.41 1.99 12.43
CA PHE A 164 -19.61 1.67 11.02
C PHE A 164 -19.53 0.16 10.77
N SER A 165 -20.30 -0.30 9.78
CA SER A 165 -20.19 -1.68 9.28
C SER A 165 -18.82 -1.93 8.63
N ALA A 166 -18.44 -3.20 8.49
CA ALA A 166 -17.18 -3.58 7.86
C ALA A 166 -17.04 -3.04 6.43
N GLY A 167 -18.09 -3.12 5.61
CA GLY A 167 -18.07 -2.58 4.25
C GLY A 167 -17.97 -1.05 4.20
N PHE A 168 -18.53 -0.35 5.18
CA PHE A 168 -18.39 1.10 5.27
C PHE A 168 -16.96 1.48 5.69
N ARG A 169 -16.38 0.79 6.67
CA ARG A 169 -14.97 0.94 7.05
C ARG A 169 -14.03 0.68 5.89
N GLN A 170 -14.31 -0.33 5.07
CA GLN A 170 -13.52 -0.61 3.87
C GLN A 170 -13.52 0.57 2.90
N ARG A 171 -14.69 1.20 2.65
CA ARG A 171 -14.75 2.42 1.81
C ARG A 171 -13.95 3.57 2.39
N ILE A 172 -14.02 3.80 3.71
CA ILE A 172 -13.22 4.82 4.38
C ILE A 172 -11.72 4.50 4.23
N PHE A 173 -11.33 3.23 4.35
CA PHE A 173 -9.93 2.82 4.21
C PHE A 173 -9.42 3.02 2.77
N ILE A 174 -10.27 2.75 1.78
CA ILE A 174 -9.98 3.09 0.37
C ILE A 174 -9.79 4.61 0.23
N ALA A 175 -10.67 5.43 0.79
CA ALA A 175 -10.51 6.88 0.79
C ALA A 175 -9.18 7.32 1.42
N MET A 176 -8.82 6.73 2.57
CA MET A 176 -7.54 6.98 3.25
C MET A 176 -6.34 6.65 2.36
N SER A 177 -6.42 5.58 1.56
CA SER A 177 -5.33 5.20 0.65
C SER A 177 -5.21 6.09 -0.60
N MET A 178 -6.16 7.00 -0.81
CA MET A 178 -6.21 7.95 -1.94
C MET A 178 -5.80 9.37 -1.54
N ILE A 179 -5.56 9.60 -0.25
CA ILE A 179 -5.07 10.85 0.33
C ILE A 179 -3.55 10.97 0.11
#